data_1f4634fdacd3d5c8a82ce0dc8b2250cd
#
_entry.id   1f4634fdacd3d5c8a82ce0dc8b2250cd
#
_cell.length_a   1.000
_cell.length_b   1.000
_cell.length_c   1.000
_cell.angle_alpha   90.00
_cell.angle_beta   90.00
_cell.angle_gamma   90.00
#
_symmetry.space_group_name_H-M   'P 1'
#
loop_
_entity.id
_entity.type
_entity.pdbx_description
1 polymer ?
#
loop_
_entity_poly.entity_id
_entity_poly.type
_entity_poly.pdbx_seq_one_letter_code
_entity_poly.pdbx_strand_id
1 'polypeptide(L)'
;VGSRLWPLSRADAPKFLLDLTGSGSSLLRATYDRLAGLSAGPIMVVTGRSHAGAVQEQLPELTADDLVLEPSPKDSAAAIGLACTLIARRDPTAIIGSFAADHVVEPAEAFQEVVKEAVQAADTGRIVTIGITPSSPATGFGYIKAGESLELAEAPHALAVEQFVEKPDEETARQYVASGRYTWNAGMFVAPVGLMLSYLRESEPELARGLDRIADAWETPERDAVVDEVWPTLTKTAIDYAVAEPAAAAGDVAMVPGDFTWEDVGDFAAINRLNKVDPQTEAPVSILGQNNRVLADESSGIVVSDTGRLIALIGVEDIVVVDTPDALLVTTAEHAQRVKNAVDSLKRNGDTDVL
;
A
#
# COMPACT_ATOMS: atom_id res chain seq x y z
N VAL A 1 9.77 -2.42 1.62
CA VAL A 1 10.42 -2.47 2.93
C VAL A 1 10.44 -1.07 3.49
N GLY A 2 9.65 -0.78 4.52
CA GLY A 2 9.47 0.53 5.13
C GLY A 2 10.70 1.04 5.89
N SER A 3 11.81 1.31 5.21
CA SER A 3 13.08 1.72 5.84
C SER A 3 12.99 2.99 6.70
N ARG A 4 11.96 3.82 6.49
CA ARG A 4 11.70 5.01 7.32
C ARG A 4 11.01 4.66 8.65
N LEU A 5 10.57 3.42 8.81
CA LEU A 5 10.00 2.88 10.05
C LEU A 5 11.01 2.02 10.83
N TRP A 6 12.29 2.04 10.45
CA TRP A 6 13.34 1.44 11.26
C TRP A 6 13.40 2.13 12.64
N PRO A 7 13.62 1.41 13.75
CA PRO A 7 13.91 -0.02 13.89
C PRO A 7 12.68 -0.93 14.00
N LEU A 8 11.47 -0.42 13.87
CA LEU A 8 10.25 -1.21 13.96
C LEU A 8 10.07 -2.13 12.74
N SER A 9 10.24 -1.58 11.53
CA SER A 9 10.20 -2.36 10.29
C SER A 9 11.61 -2.86 9.91
N ARG A 10 11.71 -4.15 9.62
CA ARG A 10 12.93 -4.88 9.26
C ARG A 10 12.74 -5.63 7.95
N ALA A 11 13.84 -6.19 7.44
CA ALA A 11 13.80 -7.00 6.21
C ALA A 11 12.90 -8.25 6.36
N ASP A 12 12.90 -8.86 7.54
CA ASP A 12 12.08 -10.02 7.92
C ASP A 12 10.72 -9.64 8.54
N ALA A 13 10.57 -8.40 9.01
CA ALA A 13 9.35 -7.85 9.58
C ALA A 13 8.95 -6.53 8.88
N PRO A 14 8.54 -6.59 7.60
CA PRO A 14 8.12 -5.41 6.85
C PRO A 14 6.82 -4.79 7.42
N LYS A 15 6.58 -3.52 7.13
CA LYS A 15 5.49 -2.72 7.73
C LYS A 15 4.12 -3.37 7.65
N PHE A 16 3.82 -4.11 6.57
CA PHE A 16 2.51 -4.75 6.40
C PHE A 16 2.22 -5.87 7.42
N LEU A 17 3.27 -6.45 8.04
CA LEU A 17 3.13 -7.46 9.10
C LEU A 17 2.98 -6.86 10.50
N LEU A 18 3.05 -5.53 10.63
CA LEU A 18 3.06 -4.84 11.92
C LEU A 18 1.69 -4.21 12.23
N ASP A 19 1.35 -4.18 13.51
CA ASP A 19 0.28 -3.32 14.02
C ASP A 19 0.85 -1.90 14.24
N LEU A 20 0.48 -0.99 13.35
CA LEU A 20 0.90 0.41 13.39
C LEU A 20 -0.19 1.35 13.91
N THR A 21 -1.34 0.80 14.24
CA THR A 21 -2.52 1.55 14.72
C THR A 21 -2.88 1.26 16.18
N GLY A 22 -2.25 0.23 16.78
CA GLY A 22 -2.61 -0.22 18.13
C GLY A 22 -3.95 -0.97 18.18
N SER A 23 -4.47 -1.39 17.04
CA SER A 23 -5.75 -2.12 16.92
C SER A 23 -5.67 -3.59 17.34
N GLY A 24 -4.47 -4.13 17.53
CA GLY A 24 -4.21 -5.55 17.75
C GLY A 24 -4.12 -6.37 16.46
N SER A 25 -4.17 -5.71 15.28
CA SER A 25 -4.11 -6.35 13.97
C SER A 25 -3.02 -5.72 13.11
N SER A 26 -2.28 -6.56 12.35
CA SER A 26 -1.35 -6.04 11.34
C SER A 26 -2.08 -5.34 10.19
N LEU A 27 -1.37 -4.52 9.43
CA LEU A 27 -1.94 -3.87 8.24
C LEU A 27 -2.42 -4.91 7.21
N LEU A 28 -1.68 -6.02 7.06
CA LEU A 28 -2.07 -7.15 6.21
C LEU A 28 -3.40 -7.76 6.66
N ARG A 29 -3.52 -8.08 7.96
CA ARG A 29 -4.73 -8.68 8.52
C ARG A 29 -5.92 -7.71 8.37
N ALA A 30 -5.74 -6.45 8.72
CA ALA A 30 -6.79 -5.43 8.59
C ALA A 30 -7.23 -5.23 7.12
N THR A 31 -6.28 -5.31 6.16
CA THR A 31 -6.61 -5.24 4.73
C THR A 31 -7.40 -6.46 4.27
N TYR A 32 -6.97 -7.66 4.66
CA TYR A 32 -7.68 -8.89 4.32
C TYR A 32 -9.11 -8.87 4.85
N ASP A 33 -9.29 -8.56 6.14
CA ASP A 33 -10.61 -8.50 6.79
C ASP A 33 -11.56 -7.50 6.10
N ARG A 34 -11.03 -6.35 5.70
CA ARG A 34 -11.77 -5.30 5.00
C ARG A 34 -12.25 -5.76 3.62
N LEU A 35 -11.46 -6.60 2.94
CA LEU A 35 -11.74 -7.11 1.59
C LEU A 35 -12.58 -8.40 1.60
N ALA A 36 -12.50 -9.22 2.66
CA ALA A 36 -13.13 -10.54 2.70
C ALA A 36 -14.64 -10.52 2.45
N GLY A 37 -15.32 -9.44 2.87
CA GLY A 37 -16.77 -9.26 2.62
C GLY A 37 -17.14 -8.73 1.23
N LEU A 38 -16.16 -8.32 0.42
CA LEU A 38 -16.37 -7.72 -0.91
C LEU A 38 -16.12 -8.71 -2.04
N SER A 39 -15.22 -9.68 -1.83
CA SER A 39 -14.82 -10.61 -2.88
C SER A 39 -15.83 -11.75 -3.04
N ALA A 40 -16.28 -11.97 -4.27
CA ALA A 40 -17.04 -13.15 -4.65
C ALA A 40 -16.14 -14.38 -4.92
N GLY A 41 -14.86 -14.16 -5.12
CA GLY A 41 -13.83 -15.17 -5.36
C GLY A 41 -12.73 -15.15 -4.28
N PRO A 42 -11.66 -15.94 -4.46
CA PRO A 42 -10.53 -15.96 -3.54
C PRO A 42 -9.80 -14.62 -3.50
N ILE A 43 -9.25 -14.26 -2.35
CA ILE A 43 -8.33 -13.14 -2.21
C ILE A 43 -6.92 -13.69 -2.41
N MET A 44 -6.25 -13.26 -3.48
CA MET A 44 -4.85 -13.62 -3.74
C MET A 44 -3.92 -12.63 -3.04
N VAL A 45 -2.90 -13.16 -2.36
CA VAL A 45 -1.85 -12.34 -1.74
C VAL A 45 -0.55 -12.54 -2.51
N VAL A 46 -0.04 -11.46 -3.10
CA VAL A 46 1.27 -11.46 -3.77
C VAL A 46 2.32 -10.90 -2.81
N THR A 47 3.34 -11.70 -2.52
CA THR A 47 4.41 -11.29 -1.57
C THR A 47 5.74 -11.95 -1.90
N GLY A 48 6.83 -11.41 -1.31
CA GLY A 48 8.15 -12.03 -1.45
C GLY A 48 8.24 -13.39 -0.74
N ARG A 49 8.98 -14.33 -1.30
CA ARG A 49 9.20 -15.68 -0.74
C ARG A 49 9.65 -15.64 0.73
N SER A 50 10.46 -14.65 1.12
CA SER A 50 10.95 -14.49 2.50
C SER A 50 9.84 -14.22 3.52
N HIS A 51 8.69 -13.72 3.07
CA HIS A 51 7.58 -13.35 3.94
C HIS A 51 6.44 -14.39 3.96
N ALA A 52 6.53 -15.44 3.14
CA ALA A 52 5.46 -16.43 2.96
C ALA A 52 4.98 -17.05 4.29
N GLY A 53 5.93 -17.44 5.15
CA GLY A 53 5.60 -18.03 6.47
C GLY A 53 4.85 -17.06 7.37
N ALA A 54 5.31 -15.82 7.48
CA ALA A 54 4.67 -14.80 8.32
C ALA A 54 3.28 -14.39 7.76
N VAL A 55 3.12 -14.33 6.43
CA VAL A 55 1.81 -14.11 5.81
C VAL A 55 0.85 -15.24 6.12
N GLN A 56 1.29 -16.51 5.97
CA GLN A 56 0.47 -17.67 6.26
C GLN A 56 0.10 -17.79 7.75
N GLU A 57 0.98 -17.35 8.65
CA GLU A 57 0.69 -17.31 10.08
C GLU A 57 -0.40 -16.29 10.42
N GLN A 58 -0.35 -15.10 9.78
CA GLN A 58 -1.35 -14.05 10.00
C GLN A 58 -2.66 -14.27 9.25
N LEU A 59 -2.61 -14.99 8.13
CA LEU A 59 -3.76 -15.31 7.27
C LEU A 59 -3.88 -16.83 7.08
N PRO A 60 -4.22 -17.59 8.14
CA PRO A 60 -4.30 -19.06 8.08
C PRO A 60 -5.41 -19.56 7.15
N GLU A 61 -6.36 -18.72 6.76
CA GLU A 61 -7.42 -19.01 5.81
C GLU A 61 -6.95 -19.05 4.35
N LEU A 62 -5.77 -18.52 4.03
CA LEU A 62 -5.22 -18.60 2.67
C LEU A 62 -4.82 -20.04 2.33
N THR A 63 -5.20 -20.46 1.14
CA THR A 63 -4.69 -21.72 0.56
C THR A 63 -3.35 -21.46 -0.17
N ALA A 64 -2.66 -22.55 -0.52
CA ALA A 64 -1.42 -22.43 -1.30
C ALA A 64 -1.64 -21.82 -2.69
N ASP A 65 -2.85 -21.90 -3.23
CA ASP A 65 -3.22 -21.33 -4.53
C ASP A 65 -3.54 -19.84 -4.46
N ASP A 66 -3.80 -19.32 -3.25
CA ASP A 66 -4.07 -17.90 -3.01
C ASP A 66 -2.80 -17.11 -2.70
N LEU A 67 -1.67 -17.79 -2.48
CA LEU A 67 -0.39 -17.17 -2.14
C LEU A 67 0.57 -17.21 -3.33
N VAL A 68 0.81 -16.05 -3.94
CA VAL A 68 1.72 -15.88 -5.07
C VAL A 68 3.05 -15.33 -4.56
N LEU A 69 4.13 -16.08 -4.77
CA LEU A 69 5.45 -15.80 -4.20
C LEU A 69 6.43 -15.22 -5.23
N GLU A 70 6.84 -14.00 -5.02
CA GLU A 70 7.88 -13.33 -5.81
C GLU A 70 9.28 -13.75 -5.35
N PRO A 71 10.18 -14.16 -6.26
CA PRO A 71 11.58 -14.43 -5.91
C PRO A 71 12.34 -13.17 -5.48
N SER A 72 12.00 -12.01 -6.06
CA SER A 72 12.61 -10.71 -5.78
C SER A 72 11.67 -9.56 -6.15
N PRO A 73 11.79 -8.38 -5.52
CA PRO A 73 10.93 -7.25 -5.83
C PRO A 73 11.09 -6.74 -7.27
N LYS A 74 9.99 -6.69 -8.03
CA LYS A 74 9.91 -6.19 -9.41
C LYS A 74 8.95 -5.01 -9.59
N ASP A 75 8.58 -4.37 -8.45
CA ASP A 75 7.58 -3.32 -8.41
C ASP A 75 6.15 -3.85 -8.69
N SER A 76 5.14 -2.96 -8.75
CA SER A 76 3.73 -3.37 -8.73
C SER A 76 3.24 -4.00 -10.03
N ALA A 77 3.81 -3.65 -11.21
CA ALA A 77 3.34 -4.18 -12.49
C ALA A 77 3.54 -5.69 -12.64
N ALA A 78 4.68 -6.22 -12.18
CA ALA A 78 4.95 -7.66 -12.24
C ALA A 78 4.03 -8.43 -11.28
N ALA A 79 3.85 -7.94 -10.06
CA ALA A 79 3.00 -8.55 -9.03
C ALA A 79 1.53 -8.60 -9.46
N ILE A 80 0.97 -7.43 -9.79
CA ILE A 80 -0.43 -7.31 -10.21
C ILE A 80 -0.65 -8.04 -11.54
N GLY A 81 0.27 -7.89 -12.49
CA GLY A 81 0.21 -8.55 -13.79
C GLY A 81 0.19 -10.07 -13.68
N LEU A 82 1.01 -10.68 -12.80
CA LEU A 82 0.99 -12.12 -12.56
C LEU A 82 -0.35 -12.57 -11.97
N ALA A 83 -0.82 -11.90 -10.93
CA ALA A 83 -2.13 -12.20 -10.33
C ALA A 83 -3.26 -12.09 -11.37
N CYS A 84 -3.28 -11.01 -12.17
CA CYS A 84 -4.26 -10.82 -13.25
C CYS A 84 -4.16 -11.96 -14.30
N THR A 85 -2.96 -12.39 -14.69
CA THR A 85 -2.77 -13.46 -15.67
C THR A 85 -3.30 -14.79 -15.14
N LEU A 86 -3.07 -15.10 -13.87
CA LEU A 86 -3.58 -16.31 -13.20
C LEU A 86 -5.10 -16.26 -13.06
N ILE A 87 -5.68 -15.12 -12.68
CA ILE A 87 -7.13 -14.94 -12.56
C ILE A 87 -7.79 -15.08 -13.94
N ALA A 88 -7.25 -14.41 -14.97
CA ALA A 88 -7.81 -14.46 -16.31
C ALA A 88 -7.85 -15.87 -16.93
N ARG A 89 -6.97 -16.78 -16.51
CA ARG A 89 -7.01 -18.20 -16.92
C ARG A 89 -8.13 -18.98 -16.26
N ARG A 90 -8.51 -18.58 -15.04
CA ARG A 90 -9.62 -19.19 -14.29
C ARG A 90 -10.96 -18.59 -14.73
N ASP A 91 -10.99 -17.25 -14.84
CA ASP A 91 -12.16 -16.49 -15.27
C ASP A 91 -11.73 -15.27 -16.10
N PRO A 92 -11.80 -15.33 -17.42
CA PRO A 92 -11.44 -14.19 -18.30
C PRO A 92 -12.41 -13.01 -18.22
N THR A 93 -13.56 -13.18 -17.56
CA THR A 93 -14.58 -12.12 -17.37
C THR A 93 -14.49 -11.47 -15.99
N ALA A 94 -13.57 -11.90 -15.14
CA ALA A 94 -13.46 -11.39 -13.79
C ALA A 94 -13.19 -9.88 -13.75
N ILE A 95 -13.85 -9.20 -12.82
CA ILE A 95 -13.45 -7.87 -12.36
C ILE A 95 -12.54 -8.08 -11.17
N ILE A 96 -11.32 -7.56 -11.26
CA ILE A 96 -10.33 -7.66 -10.18
C ILE A 96 -10.25 -6.36 -9.38
N GLY A 97 -9.90 -6.47 -8.10
CA GLY A 97 -9.47 -5.35 -7.28
C GLY A 97 -8.04 -5.57 -6.81
N SER A 98 -7.17 -4.59 -7.01
CA SER A 98 -5.80 -4.57 -6.52
C SER A 98 -5.64 -3.57 -5.39
N PHE A 99 -5.22 -4.02 -4.22
CA PHE A 99 -5.09 -3.21 -3.01
C PHE A 99 -3.76 -3.47 -2.32
N ALA A 100 -3.09 -2.40 -1.91
CA ALA A 100 -1.87 -2.51 -1.12
C ALA A 100 -2.21 -3.00 0.31
N ALA A 101 -1.41 -3.95 0.80
CA ALA A 101 -1.61 -4.56 2.13
C ALA A 101 -1.00 -3.74 3.27
N ASP A 102 -0.49 -2.54 3.01
CA ASP A 102 0.28 -1.73 3.94
C ASP A 102 -0.28 -0.32 4.15
N HIS A 103 -1.55 -0.11 3.76
CA HIS A 103 -2.29 1.12 3.98
C HIS A 103 -3.26 1.01 5.18
N VAL A 104 -3.40 2.10 5.92
CA VAL A 104 -4.48 2.27 6.88
C VAL A 104 -5.67 2.91 6.16
N VAL A 105 -6.85 2.31 6.34
CA VAL A 105 -8.11 2.76 5.73
C VAL A 105 -9.22 2.61 6.75
N GLU A 106 -9.87 3.73 7.10
CA GLU A 106 -10.91 3.79 8.14
C GLU A 106 -11.98 4.83 7.79
N PRO A 107 -13.27 4.57 8.08
CA PRO A 107 -13.81 3.29 8.51
C PRO A 107 -13.91 2.28 7.37
N ALA A 108 -13.88 0.98 7.70
CA ALA A 108 -13.93 -0.10 6.70
C ALA A 108 -15.22 -0.08 5.87
N GLU A 109 -16.34 0.27 6.48
CA GLU A 109 -17.65 0.33 5.82
C GLU A 109 -17.68 1.38 4.70
N ALA A 110 -17.14 2.58 4.94
CA ALA A 110 -17.07 3.62 3.92
C ALA A 110 -16.20 3.19 2.73
N PHE A 111 -15.06 2.55 3.00
CA PHE A 111 -14.22 1.97 1.97
C PHE A 111 -14.96 0.89 1.16
N GLN A 112 -15.70 0.00 1.83
CA GLN A 112 -16.44 -1.07 1.17
C GLN A 112 -17.51 -0.54 0.23
N GLU A 113 -18.21 0.54 0.59
CA GLU A 113 -19.19 1.18 -0.30
C GLU A 113 -18.51 1.78 -1.55
N VAL A 114 -17.38 2.47 -1.37
CA VAL A 114 -16.59 3.02 -2.48
C VAL A 114 -16.09 1.91 -3.42
N VAL A 115 -15.63 0.78 -2.88
CA VAL A 115 -15.18 -0.36 -3.72
C VAL A 115 -16.34 -1.00 -4.46
N LYS A 116 -17.52 -1.16 -3.84
CA LYS A 116 -18.71 -1.65 -4.54
C LYS A 116 -19.09 -0.75 -5.72
N GLU A 117 -19.06 0.56 -5.51
CA GLU A 117 -19.30 1.52 -6.58
C GLU A 117 -18.22 1.45 -7.68
N ALA A 118 -16.94 1.28 -7.29
CA ALA A 118 -15.87 1.09 -8.25
C ALA A 118 -16.04 -0.18 -9.10
N VAL A 119 -16.56 -1.28 -8.52
CA VAL A 119 -16.88 -2.51 -9.26
C VAL A 119 -18.00 -2.24 -10.30
N GLN A 120 -19.05 -1.51 -9.94
CA GLN A 120 -20.12 -1.16 -10.87
C GLN A 120 -19.61 -0.26 -12.01
N ALA A 121 -18.73 0.69 -11.71
CA ALA A 121 -18.10 1.51 -12.74
C ALA A 121 -17.16 0.69 -13.64
N ALA A 122 -16.41 -0.27 -13.08
CA ALA A 122 -15.52 -1.16 -13.82
C ALA A 122 -16.29 -2.10 -14.78
N ASP A 123 -17.49 -2.53 -14.41
CA ASP A 123 -18.35 -3.38 -15.26
C ASP A 123 -18.72 -2.69 -16.59
N THR A 124 -18.60 -1.36 -16.67
CA THR A 124 -18.76 -0.61 -17.92
C THR A 124 -17.57 -0.68 -18.86
N GLY A 125 -16.52 -1.45 -18.51
CA GLY A 125 -15.31 -1.62 -19.31
C GLY A 125 -14.24 -0.54 -19.03
N ARG A 126 -14.10 -0.08 -17.80
CA ARG A 126 -13.11 0.93 -17.38
C ARG A 126 -12.18 0.40 -16.31
N ILE A 127 -10.97 0.96 -16.25
CA ILE A 127 -10.10 0.85 -15.08
C ILE A 127 -10.53 1.93 -14.09
N VAL A 128 -10.92 1.54 -12.89
CA VAL A 128 -11.38 2.46 -11.86
C VAL A 128 -10.34 2.57 -10.77
N THR A 129 -9.98 3.81 -10.40
CA THR A 129 -9.12 4.08 -9.24
C THR A 129 -9.91 4.82 -8.16
N ILE A 130 -9.40 4.83 -6.94
CA ILE A 130 -9.99 5.56 -5.82
C ILE A 130 -9.21 6.86 -5.62
N GLY A 131 -9.91 7.98 -5.67
CA GLY A 131 -9.35 9.30 -5.49
C GLY A 131 -9.51 9.81 -4.06
N ILE A 132 -8.43 10.18 -3.40
CA ILE A 132 -8.42 10.70 -2.03
C ILE A 132 -8.19 12.21 -2.04
N THR A 133 -8.98 12.95 -1.28
CA THR A 133 -8.80 14.41 -1.15
C THR A 133 -7.42 14.74 -0.57
N PRO A 134 -6.56 15.52 -1.27
CA PRO A 134 -5.23 15.83 -0.79
C PRO A 134 -5.27 16.72 0.45
N SER A 135 -4.54 16.33 1.50
CA SER A 135 -4.32 17.13 2.70
C SER A 135 -3.02 17.96 2.66
N SER A 136 -2.14 17.67 1.68
CA SER A 136 -0.84 18.34 1.51
C SER A 136 -0.31 18.17 0.07
N PRO A 137 0.67 18.96 -0.38
CA PRO A 137 1.29 18.79 -1.69
C PRO A 137 2.33 17.66 -1.70
N ALA A 138 1.87 16.42 -1.45
CA ALA A 138 2.74 15.25 -1.39
C ALA A 138 3.31 14.92 -2.77
N THR A 139 4.63 14.76 -2.87
CA THR A 139 5.33 14.37 -4.11
C THR A 139 5.53 12.86 -4.23
N GLY A 140 5.12 12.10 -3.21
CA GLY A 140 5.21 10.63 -3.19
C GLY A 140 4.03 9.92 -3.82
N PHE A 141 2.95 10.64 -4.16
CA PHE A 141 1.71 10.07 -4.68
C PHE A 141 1.42 10.51 -6.11
N GLY A 142 0.63 9.71 -6.82
CA GLY A 142 -0.01 10.11 -8.06
C GLY A 142 -1.16 11.09 -7.82
N TYR A 143 -1.43 11.94 -8.80
CA TYR A 143 -2.54 12.89 -8.80
C TYR A 143 -3.48 12.62 -9.97
N ILE A 144 -4.78 12.66 -9.67
CA ILE A 144 -5.86 12.40 -10.63
C ILE A 144 -6.67 13.68 -10.76
N LYS A 145 -6.82 14.17 -11.98
CA LYS A 145 -7.75 15.24 -12.30
C LYS A 145 -9.09 14.65 -12.67
N ALA A 146 -10.09 14.91 -11.84
CA ALA A 146 -11.45 14.49 -12.10
C ALA A 146 -12.06 15.27 -13.28
N GLY A 147 -12.75 14.55 -14.15
CA GLY A 147 -13.55 15.08 -15.24
C GLY A 147 -15.05 15.08 -14.93
N GLU A 148 -15.87 14.87 -15.94
CA GLU A 148 -17.32 14.85 -15.83
C GLU A 148 -17.83 13.55 -15.17
N SER A 149 -19.03 13.61 -14.60
CA SER A 149 -19.74 12.43 -14.09
C SER A 149 -19.99 11.44 -15.22
N LEU A 150 -19.84 10.15 -14.92
CA LEU A 150 -20.20 9.08 -15.86
C LEU A 150 -21.70 8.80 -15.90
N GLU A 151 -22.50 9.45 -15.03
CA GLU A 151 -23.96 9.32 -14.95
C GLU A 151 -24.45 7.86 -14.83
N LEU A 152 -23.70 7.03 -14.13
CA LEU A 152 -24.03 5.63 -13.93
C LEU A 152 -24.99 5.49 -12.73
N ALA A 153 -26.11 4.78 -12.93
CA ALA A 153 -27.14 4.62 -11.89
C ALA A 153 -26.61 3.87 -10.65
N GLU A 154 -25.76 2.84 -10.88
CA GLU A 154 -25.18 2.01 -9.81
C GLU A 154 -23.81 2.52 -9.34
N ALA A 155 -23.29 3.60 -9.95
CA ALA A 155 -22.04 4.26 -9.58
C ALA A 155 -22.17 5.79 -9.72
N PRO A 156 -23.04 6.44 -8.93
CA PRO A 156 -23.42 7.83 -9.10
C PRO A 156 -22.28 8.83 -8.86
N HIS A 157 -21.24 8.44 -8.11
CA HIS A 157 -20.07 9.28 -7.84
C HIS A 157 -18.90 9.02 -8.78
N ALA A 158 -19.03 8.06 -9.72
CA ALA A 158 -17.99 7.75 -10.68
C ALA A 158 -17.77 8.90 -11.67
N LEU A 159 -16.53 9.34 -11.80
CA LEU A 159 -16.09 10.44 -12.65
C LEU A 159 -15.12 9.93 -13.72
N ALA A 160 -15.15 10.50 -14.90
CA ALA A 160 -14.10 10.31 -15.88
C ALA A 160 -12.78 10.89 -15.35
N VAL A 161 -11.63 10.34 -15.76
CA VAL A 161 -10.32 10.89 -15.45
C VAL A 161 -9.83 11.71 -16.64
N GLU A 162 -9.59 13.02 -16.43
CA GLU A 162 -9.02 13.90 -17.45
C GLU A 162 -7.50 13.80 -17.53
N GLN A 163 -6.84 13.54 -16.40
CA GLN A 163 -5.38 13.48 -16.32
C GLN A 163 -4.96 12.60 -15.14
N PHE A 164 -3.93 11.82 -15.38
CA PHE A 164 -3.22 11.06 -14.34
C PHE A 164 -1.74 11.46 -14.37
N VAL A 165 -1.17 11.82 -13.24
CA VAL A 165 0.25 12.25 -13.13
C VAL A 165 0.87 11.58 -11.92
N GLU A 166 1.82 10.68 -12.16
CA GLU A 166 2.53 9.98 -11.07
C GLU A 166 3.68 10.84 -10.55
N LYS A 167 3.72 11.05 -9.25
CA LYS A 167 4.81 11.69 -8.50
C LYS A 167 5.30 13.02 -9.10
N PRO A 168 4.44 14.06 -9.16
CA PRO A 168 4.84 15.37 -9.68
C PRO A 168 5.93 16.02 -8.80
N ASP A 169 6.58 17.03 -9.33
CA ASP A 169 7.44 17.89 -8.51
C ASP A 169 6.61 18.71 -7.49
N GLU A 170 7.31 19.30 -6.51
CA GLU A 170 6.66 19.99 -5.38
C GLU A 170 5.85 21.21 -5.83
N GLU A 171 6.32 21.95 -6.81
CA GLU A 171 5.62 23.14 -7.34
C GLU A 171 4.32 22.72 -8.03
N THR A 172 4.38 21.68 -8.85
CA THR A 172 3.22 21.11 -9.52
C THR A 172 2.22 20.55 -8.50
N ALA A 173 2.70 19.82 -7.48
CA ALA A 173 1.84 19.30 -6.42
C ALA A 173 1.10 20.40 -5.65
N ARG A 174 1.80 21.52 -5.34
CA ARG A 174 1.16 22.69 -4.70
C ARG A 174 0.07 23.31 -5.58
N GLN A 175 0.31 23.41 -6.87
CA GLN A 175 -0.69 23.94 -7.82
C GLN A 175 -1.91 23.02 -7.89
N TYR A 176 -1.72 21.71 -7.91
CA TYR A 176 -2.79 20.72 -7.92
C TYR A 176 -3.68 20.83 -6.68
N VAL A 177 -3.07 20.87 -5.49
CA VAL A 177 -3.80 21.03 -4.23
C VAL A 177 -4.54 22.38 -4.18
N ALA A 178 -3.88 23.48 -4.55
CA ALA A 178 -4.48 24.81 -4.54
C ALA A 178 -5.67 24.93 -5.52
N SER A 179 -5.67 24.17 -6.61
CA SER A 179 -6.75 24.19 -7.61
C SER A 179 -8.05 23.56 -7.10
N GLY A 180 -7.98 22.65 -6.11
CA GLY A 180 -9.11 21.84 -5.62
C GLY A 180 -9.69 20.85 -6.64
N ARG A 181 -8.99 20.63 -7.77
CA ARG A 181 -9.47 19.80 -8.89
C ARG A 181 -8.80 18.43 -8.97
N TYR A 182 -7.82 18.19 -8.13
CA TYR A 182 -7.04 16.95 -8.12
C TYR A 182 -7.24 16.20 -6.82
N THR A 183 -7.28 14.88 -6.93
CA THR A 183 -7.22 13.94 -5.82
C THR A 183 -5.90 13.18 -5.88
N TRP A 184 -5.46 12.61 -4.75
CA TRP A 184 -4.41 11.60 -4.77
C TRP A 184 -4.93 10.30 -5.36
N ASN A 185 -4.09 9.61 -6.13
CA ASN A 185 -4.29 8.20 -6.47
C ASN A 185 -3.95 7.34 -5.24
N ALA A 186 -4.93 6.61 -4.72
CA ALA A 186 -4.71 5.70 -3.59
C ALA A 186 -3.91 4.44 -3.97
N GLY A 187 -3.55 4.27 -5.25
CA GLY A 187 -2.89 3.05 -5.74
C GLY A 187 -3.79 1.81 -5.69
N MET A 188 -5.10 2.02 -5.64
CA MET A 188 -6.12 0.98 -5.65
C MET A 188 -6.80 0.96 -7.01
N PHE A 189 -6.85 -0.20 -7.66
CA PHE A 189 -7.42 -0.34 -8.99
C PHE A 189 -8.48 -1.44 -9.02
N VAL A 190 -9.63 -1.13 -9.61
CA VAL A 190 -10.71 -2.08 -9.87
C VAL A 190 -10.97 -2.09 -11.37
N ALA A 191 -10.88 -3.26 -12.02
CA ALA A 191 -10.98 -3.31 -13.47
C ALA A 191 -11.35 -4.71 -14.00
N PRO A 192 -11.92 -4.81 -15.21
CA PRO A 192 -11.94 -6.06 -15.93
C PRO A 192 -10.53 -6.60 -16.15
N VAL A 193 -10.28 -7.83 -15.77
CA VAL A 193 -8.94 -8.43 -15.83
C VAL A 193 -8.34 -8.38 -17.25
N GLY A 194 -9.18 -8.60 -18.24
CA GLY A 194 -8.77 -8.53 -19.67
C GLY A 194 -8.29 -7.14 -20.07
N LEU A 195 -8.92 -6.07 -19.56
CA LEU A 195 -8.51 -4.69 -19.85
C LEU A 195 -7.17 -4.35 -19.20
N MET A 196 -6.94 -4.73 -17.93
CA MET A 196 -5.65 -4.57 -17.27
C MET A 196 -4.52 -5.25 -18.05
N LEU A 197 -4.74 -6.49 -18.48
CA LEU A 197 -3.75 -7.25 -19.26
C LEU A 197 -3.55 -6.70 -20.67
N SER A 198 -4.56 -6.10 -21.30
CA SER A 198 -4.41 -5.49 -22.64
C SER A 198 -3.46 -4.31 -22.60
N TYR A 199 -3.64 -3.39 -21.63
CA TYR A 199 -2.73 -2.26 -21.43
C TYR A 199 -1.32 -2.71 -21.07
N LEU A 200 -1.19 -3.71 -20.19
CA LEU A 200 0.13 -4.26 -19.83
C LEU A 200 0.84 -4.88 -21.03
N ARG A 201 0.13 -5.59 -21.91
CA ARG A 201 0.70 -6.16 -23.13
C ARG A 201 1.13 -5.11 -24.16
N GLU A 202 0.41 -4.01 -24.25
CA GLU A 202 0.73 -2.92 -25.17
C GLU A 202 1.94 -2.13 -24.70
N SER A 203 1.99 -1.76 -23.43
CA SER A 203 3.05 -0.90 -22.87
C SER A 203 4.31 -1.68 -22.50
N GLU A 204 4.18 -2.90 -21.98
CA GLU A 204 5.26 -3.73 -21.46
C GLU A 204 5.22 -5.17 -22.05
N PRO A 205 5.37 -5.33 -23.38
CA PRO A 205 5.19 -6.63 -24.06
C PRO A 205 6.14 -7.73 -23.58
N GLU A 206 7.37 -7.39 -23.18
CA GLU A 206 8.33 -8.37 -22.66
C GLU A 206 7.93 -8.84 -21.25
N LEU A 207 7.49 -7.92 -20.39
CA LEU A 207 6.96 -8.25 -19.08
C LEU A 207 5.75 -9.18 -19.23
N ALA A 208 4.77 -8.81 -20.06
CA ALA A 208 3.57 -9.61 -20.28
C ALA A 208 3.86 -11.02 -20.79
N ARG A 209 4.80 -11.18 -21.77
CA ARG A 209 5.23 -12.50 -22.26
C ARG A 209 5.89 -13.35 -21.15
N GLY A 210 6.69 -12.72 -20.30
CA GLY A 210 7.28 -13.41 -19.16
C GLY A 210 6.24 -13.91 -18.17
N LEU A 211 5.24 -13.07 -17.86
CA LEU A 211 4.14 -13.44 -16.98
C LEU A 211 3.26 -14.55 -17.58
N ASP A 212 2.95 -14.48 -18.88
CA ASP A 212 2.24 -15.55 -19.59
C ASP A 212 3.00 -16.88 -19.49
N ARG A 213 4.34 -16.88 -19.67
CA ARG A 213 5.18 -18.07 -19.55
C ARG A 213 5.17 -18.65 -18.13
N ILE A 214 5.24 -17.80 -17.09
CA ILE A 214 5.13 -18.24 -15.70
C ILE A 214 3.76 -18.87 -15.46
N ALA A 215 2.69 -18.23 -15.92
CA ALA A 215 1.35 -18.72 -15.74
C ALA A 215 1.06 -20.02 -16.53
N ASP A 216 1.72 -20.27 -17.68
CA ASP A 216 1.66 -21.54 -18.40
C ASP A 216 2.17 -22.73 -17.57
N ALA A 217 3.18 -22.48 -16.72
CA ALA A 217 3.76 -23.48 -15.86
C ALA A 217 3.10 -23.57 -14.47
N TRP A 218 2.12 -22.68 -14.14
CA TRP A 218 1.64 -22.47 -12.77
C TRP A 218 1.08 -23.74 -12.09
N GLU A 219 0.30 -24.51 -12.85
CA GLU A 219 -0.32 -25.75 -12.38
C GLU A 219 0.54 -27.01 -12.69
N THR A 220 1.82 -26.83 -13.04
CA THR A 220 2.73 -27.92 -13.41
C THR A 220 3.86 -28.08 -12.38
N PRO A 221 4.54 -29.26 -12.34
CA PRO A 221 5.71 -29.45 -11.49
C PRO A 221 6.89 -28.51 -11.81
N GLU A 222 6.92 -27.90 -13.00
CA GLU A 222 7.96 -27.02 -13.47
C GLU A 222 7.79 -25.57 -12.98
N ARG A 223 6.68 -25.25 -12.29
CA ARG A 223 6.34 -23.88 -11.83
C ARG A 223 7.52 -23.15 -11.22
N ASP A 224 8.13 -23.71 -10.19
CA ASP A 224 9.19 -23.04 -9.43
C ASP A 224 10.45 -22.83 -10.29
N ALA A 225 10.80 -23.80 -11.13
CA ALA A 225 11.92 -23.68 -12.05
C ALA A 225 11.68 -22.58 -13.11
N VAL A 226 10.48 -22.49 -13.65
CA VAL A 226 10.11 -21.46 -14.63
C VAL A 226 10.07 -20.07 -13.97
N VAL A 227 9.52 -19.97 -12.77
CA VAL A 227 9.53 -18.71 -12.01
C VAL A 227 10.96 -18.25 -11.75
N ASP A 228 11.85 -19.13 -11.30
CA ASP A 228 13.25 -18.80 -11.00
C ASP A 228 14.05 -18.41 -12.26
N GLU A 229 13.72 -18.97 -13.42
CA GLU A 229 14.34 -18.61 -14.70
C GLU A 229 13.81 -17.27 -15.23
N VAL A 230 12.49 -17.08 -15.24
CA VAL A 230 11.83 -15.96 -15.92
C VAL A 230 11.80 -14.69 -15.08
N TRP A 231 11.49 -14.81 -13.79
CA TRP A 231 11.27 -13.66 -12.92
C TRP A 231 12.43 -12.64 -12.87
N PRO A 232 13.71 -13.07 -12.80
CA PRO A 232 14.84 -12.14 -12.84
C PRO A 232 14.90 -11.29 -14.10
N THR A 233 14.38 -11.79 -15.23
CA THR A 233 14.41 -11.12 -16.53
C THR A 233 13.32 -10.08 -16.72
N LEU A 234 12.27 -10.10 -15.87
CA LEU A 234 11.14 -9.19 -15.99
C LEU A 234 11.56 -7.73 -15.76
N THR A 235 10.97 -6.83 -16.52
CA THR A 235 11.08 -5.38 -16.31
C THR A 235 10.56 -5.02 -14.93
N LYS A 236 11.28 -4.12 -14.25
CA LYS A 236 10.84 -3.54 -12.99
C LYS A 236 10.15 -2.21 -13.26
N THR A 237 8.84 -2.15 -13.13
CA THR A 237 8.03 -0.95 -13.35
C THR A 237 6.79 -0.95 -12.47
N ALA A 238 6.25 0.24 -12.16
CA ALA A 238 4.99 0.38 -11.44
C ALA A 238 3.80 0.19 -12.40
N ILE A 239 2.70 -0.33 -11.87
CA ILE A 239 1.44 -0.50 -12.62
C ILE A 239 0.88 0.86 -13.09
N ASP A 240 1.19 1.91 -12.34
CA ASP A 240 0.79 3.27 -12.66
C ASP A 240 1.35 3.71 -14.02
N TYR A 241 2.62 3.49 -14.28
CA TYR A 241 3.25 3.78 -15.57
C TYR A 241 2.87 2.78 -16.66
N ALA A 242 2.79 1.50 -16.31
CA ALA A 242 2.53 0.45 -17.28
C ALA A 242 1.07 0.38 -17.74
N VAL A 243 0.13 0.80 -16.90
CA VAL A 243 -1.31 0.64 -17.19
C VAL A 243 -2.09 1.93 -16.95
N ALA A 244 -1.99 2.56 -15.76
CA ALA A 244 -2.89 3.65 -15.41
C ALA A 244 -2.68 4.91 -16.25
N GLU A 245 -1.45 5.35 -16.50
CA GLU A 245 -1.16 6.51 -17.34
C GLU A 245 -1.60 6.30 -18.81
N PRO A 246 -1.21 5.21 -19.51
CA PRO A 246 -1.69 5.00 -20.87
C PRO A 246 -3.20 4.82 -20.96
N ALA A 247 -3.84 4.14 -20.02
CA ALA A 247 -5.29 4.00 -19.98
C ALA A 247 -6.00 5.35 -19.74
N ALA A 248 -5.46 6.21 -18.88
CA ALA A 248 -5.99 7.55 -18.67
C ALA A 248 -5.87 8.41 -19.93
N ALA A 249 -4.75 8.32 -20.64
CA ALA A 249 -4.55 9.02 -21.91
C ALA A 249 -5.53 8.55 -23.01
N ALA A 250 -5.96 7.29 -22.96
CA ALA A 250 -6.97 6.72 -23.86
C ALA A 250 -8.42 7.07 -23.44
N GLY A 251 -8.64 7.59 -22.23
CA GLY A 251 -9.97 7.88 -21.69
C GLY A 251 -10.66 6.66 -21.05
N ASP A 252 -9.94 5.59 -20.79
CA ASP A 252 -10.45 4.34 -20.23
C ASP A 252 -10.31 4.25 -18.70
N VAL A 253 -9.94 5.36 -18.03
CA VAL A 253 -9.88 5.42 -16.57
C VAL A 253 -11.06 6.20 -16.01
N ALA A 254 -11.66 5.66 -14.96
CA ALA A 254 -12.60 6.35 -14.10
C ALA A 254 -12.05 6.47 -12.68
N MET A 255 -12.64 7.34 -11.89
CA MET A 255 -12.31 7.54 -10.50
C MET A 255 -13.58 7.59 -9.66
N VAL A 256 -13.56 6.91 -8.51
CA VAL A 256 -14.57 7.06 -7.45
C VAL A 256 -13.93 7.79 -6.28
N PRO A 257 -14.52 8.90 -5.79
CA PRO A 257 -14.00 9.59 -4.63
C PRO A 257 -14.09 8.74 -3.38
N GLY A 258 -13.00 8.65 -2.62
CA GLY A 258 -12.96 7.98 -1.32
C GLY A 258 -13.21 8.97 -0.19
N ASP A 259 -14.35 8.82 0.50
CA ASP A 259 -14.68 9.57 1.71
C ASP A 259 -14.37 8.74 2.97
N PHE A 260 -13.09 8.45 3.14
CA PHE A 260 -12.56 7.72 4.28
C PHE A 260 -11.12 8.18 4.57
N THR A 261 -10.64 7.92 5.77
CA THR A 261 -9.23 8.14 6.11
C THR A 261 -8.36 7.13 5.37
N TRP A 262 -7.39 7.65 4.63
CA TRP A 262 -6.38 6.84 3.96
C TRP A 262 -4.98 7.36 4.30
N GLU A 263 -4.09 6.46 4.71
CA GLU A 263 -2.69 6.77 5.01
C GLU A 263 -1.80 5.61 4.56
N ASP A 264 -0.75 5.90 3.79
CA ASP A 264 0.21 4.89 3.32
C ASP A 264 1.24 4.51 4.39
N VAL A 265 1.22 5.18 5.54
CA VAL A 265 2.12 4.96 6.69
C VAL A 265 3.59 4.95 6.26
N GLY A 266 4.02 6.02 5.60
CA GLY A 266 5.36 6.13 5.05
C GLY A 266 6.46 6.35 6.08
N ASP A 267 6.13 6.89 7.28
CA ASP A 267 7.07 7.24 8.35
C ASP A 267 6.39 7.36 9.72
N PHE A 268 7.16 7.67 10.76
CA PHE A 268 6.65 7.85 12.13
C PHE A 268 5.78 9.09 12.32
N ALA A 269 5.90 10.10 11.47
CA ALA A 269 4.99 11.25 11.52
C ALA A 269 3.57 10.83 11.08
N ALA A 270 3.46 9.93 10.10
CA ALA A 270 2.20 9.32 9.70
C ALA A 270 1.59 8.49 10.83
N ILE A 271 2.38 7.65 11.49
CA ILE A 271 1.91 6.86 12.64
C ILE A 271 1.41 7.79 13.77
N ASN A 272 2.15 8.86 14.05
CA ASN A 272 1.73 9.83 15.07
C ASN A 272 0.41 10.52 14.72
N ARG A 273 0.18 10.85 13.44
CA ARG A 273 -1.10 11.42 12.99
C ARG A 273 -2.27 10.46 13.16
N LEU A 274 -2.07 9.18 12.83
CA LEU A 274 -3.09 8.13 12.98
C LEU A 274 -3.44 7.86 14.44
N ASN A 275 -2.46 7.94 15.32
CA ASN A 275 -2.61 7.60 16.73
C ASN A 275 -2.71 8.85 17.62
N LYS A 276 -3.15 10.00 17.08
CA LYS A 276 -3.36 11.20 17.89
C LYS A 276 -4.31 10.90 19.03
N VAL A 277 -3.79 11.04 20.24
CA VAL A 277 -4.57 10.97 21.47
C VAL A 277 -5.61 12.11 21.43
N ASP A 278 -6.82 11.83 21.92
CA ASP A 278 -7.87 12.84 22.08
C ASP A 278 -7.29 14.07 22.80
N PRO A 279 -7.41 15.28 22.21
CA PRO A 279 -6.91 16.51 22.84
C PRO A 279 -7.47 16.80 24.23
N GLN A 280 -8.52 16.07 24.64
CA GLN A 280 -9.11 16.17 25.98
C GLN A 280 -8.41 15.28 27.03
N THR A 281 -7.49 14.42 26.63
CA THR A 281 -6.65 13.66 27.55
C THR A 281 -5.38 14.44 27.90
N GLU A 282 -5.00 14.46 29.18
CA GLU A 282 -3.85 15.23 29.71
C GLU A 282 -2.47 14.75 29.21
N ALA A 283 -2.40 13.72 28.37
CA ALA A 283 -1.14 13.17 27.85
C ALA A 283 -1.08 13.22 26.31
N PRO A 284 -0.42 14.21 25.71
CA PRO A 284 -0.29 14.35 24.26
C PRO A 284 0.75 13.37 23.65
N VAL A 285 1.07 12.28 24.33
CA VAL A 285 1.98 11.23 23.86
C VAL A 285 1.20 9.98 23.52
N SER A 286 1.22 9.59 22.23
CA SER A 286 0.69 8.31 21.76
C SER A 286 1.63 7.17 22.16
N ILE A 287 1.08 6.05 22.61
CA ILE A 287 1.87 4.89 23.04
C ILE A 287 1.41 3.66 22.26
N LEU A 288 2.34 3.02 21.53
CA LEU A 288 2.12 1.79 20.79
C LEU A 288 3.05 0.67 21.28
N GLY A 289 2.63 -0.58 21.04
CA GLY A 289 3.34 -1.78 21.46
C GLY A 289 2.80 -2.35 22.76
N GLN A 290 3.45 -3.41 23.25
CA GLN A 290 3.03 -4.14 24.46
C GLN A 290 3.98 -3.85 25.63
N ASN A 291 3.47 -4.01 26.87
CA ASN A 291 4.24 -3.82 28.10
C ASN A 291 4.88 -2.42 28.27
N ASN A 292 4.28 -1.39 27.71
CA ASN A 292 4.80 -0.03 27.77
C ASN A 292 4.85 0.54 29.17
N ARG A 293 5.96 1.19 29.52
CA ARG A 293 6.14 1.95 30.74
C ARG A 293 6.63 3.34 30.38
N VAL A 294 5.68 4.25 30.13
CA VAL A 294 5.97 5.63 29.71
C VAL A 294 5.57 6.60 30.80
N LEU A 295 6.47 7.53 31.14
CA LEU A 295 6.20 8.69 31.96
C LEU A 295 6.43 9.92 31.08
N ALA A 296 5.39 10.73 30.90
CA ALA A 296 5.44 11.96 30.12
C ALA A 296 5.10 13.14 31.01
N ASP A 297 5.95 14.18 30.99
CA ASP A 297 5.76 15.44 31.69
C ASP A 297 6.04 16.57 30.70
N GLU A 298 5.05 17.45 30.48
CA GLU A 298 5.10 18.54 29.51
C GLU A 298 5.68 18.11 28.15
N SER A 299 5.24 16.94 27.63
CA SER A 299 5.83 16.31 26.43
C SER A 299 4.76 15.88 25.46
N SER A 300 5.09 15.88 24.15
CA SER A 300 4.21 15.42 23.07
C SER A 300 4.94 14.52 22.08
N GLY A 301 4.20 13.66 21.35
CA GLY A 301 4.76 12.80 20.31
C GLY A 301 4.29 11.36 20.39
N ILE A 302 5.17 10.43 20.00
CA ILE A 302 4.88 9.00 19.98
C ILE A 302 6.00 8.17 20.59
N VAL A 303 5.62 7.18 21.38
CA VAL A 303 6.51 6.12 21.89
C VAL A 303 6.00 4.78 21.36
N VAL A 304 6.88 4.05 20.69
CA VAL A 304 6.66 2.67 20.28
C VAL A 304 7.66 1.79 21.01
N SER A 305 7.21 0.90 21.88
CA SER A 305 8.11 0.03 22.64
C SER A 305 7.48 -1.32 22.98
N ASP A 306 8.28 -2.38 22.84
CA ASP A 306 7.93 -3.74 23.25
C ASP A 306 8.90 -4.31 24.29
N THR A 307 9.85 -3.50 24.78
CA THR A 307 10.94 -3.97 25.66
C THR A 307 10.57 -3.98 27.15
N GLY A 308 9.49 -3.30 27.54
CA GLY A 308 9.14 -3.08 28.95
C GLY A 308 10.08 -2.11 29.69
N ARG A 309 11.01 -1.46 29.00
CA ARG A 309 11.88 -0.42 29.54
C ARG A 309 11.04 0.79 29.97
N LEU A 310 11.38 1.39 31.12
CA LEU A 310 10.79 2.68 31.50
C LEU A 310 11.37 3.78 30.60
N ILE A 311 10.48 4.49 29.90
CA ILE A 311 10.82 5.64 29.05
C ILE A 311 10.23 6.87 29.73
N ALA A 312 11.07 7.84 30.09
CA ALA A 312 10.64 9.11 30.67
C ALA A 312 10.89 10.23 29.64
N LEU A 313 9.83 10.98 29.33
CA LEU A 313 9.86 12.15 28.46
C LEU A 313 9.58 13.38 29.31
N ILE A 314 10.46 14.37 29.32
CA ILE A 314 10.33 15.58 30.13
C ILE A 314 10.62 16.81 29.27
N GLY A 315 9.60 17.65 29.04
CA GLY A 315 9.74 18.92 28.34
C GLY A 315 10.17 18.77 26.86
N VAL A 316 9.73 17.69 26.18
CA VAL A 316 10.07 17.45 24.77
C VAL A 316 8.79 17.44 23.90
N GLU A 317 8.85 18.12 22.77
CA GLU A 317 7.73 18.24 21.83
C GLU A 317 7.95 17.45 20.57
N ASP A 318 6.87 16.89 19.99
CA ASP A 318 6.83 16.13 18.74
C ASP A 318 7.89 15.02 18.65
N ILE A 319 8.24 14.44 19.81
CA ILE A 319 9.25 13.39 19.91
C ILE A 319 8.75 12.08 19.30
N VAL A 320 9.66 11.37 18.67
CA VAL A 320 9.47 9.99 18.20
C VAL A 320 10.51 9.12 18.89
N VAL A 321 10.05 8.21 19.73
CA VAL A 321 10.89 7.21 20.40
C VAL A 321 10.45 5.82 19.97
N VAL A 322 11.37 5.03 19.42
CA VAL A 322 11.12 3.64 19.04
C VAL A 322 12.16 2.75 19.70
N ASP A 323 11.72 1.97 20.66
CA ASP A 323 12.56 1.11 21.50
C ASP A 323 12.30 -0.37 21.17
N THR A 324 13.27 -1.00 20.51
CA THR A 324 13.30 -2.43 20.20
C THR A 324 14.38 -3.11 21.05
N PRO A 325 14.42 -4.44 21.14
CA PRO A 325 15.43 -5.14 21.96
C PRO A 325 16.89 -4.82 21.58
N ASP A 326 17.15 -4.49 20.32
CA ASP A 326 18.47 -4.33 19.71
C ASP A 326 18.77 -2.90 19.23
N ALA A 327 17.76 -2.03 19.16
CA ALA A 327 17.96 -0.65 18.69
C ALA A 327 17.02 0.34 19.37
N LEU A 328 17.49 1.56 19.57
CA LEU A 328 16.70 2.69 20.04
C LEU A 328 16.82 3.84 19.04
N LEU A 329 15.68 4.24 18.47
CA LEU A 329 15.57 5.45 17.67
C LEU A 329 14.98 6.57 18.51
N VAL A 330 15.60 7.74 18.45
CA VAL A 330 15.05 9.01 18.97
C VAL A 330 15.17 10.06 17.88
N THR A 331 14.05 10.63 17.50
CA THR A 331 13.97 11.69 16.47
C THR A 331 12.75 12.58 16.77
N THR A 332 12.42 13.48 15.86
CA THR A 332 11.17 14.26 15.89
C THR A 332 10.33 13.94 14.66
N ALA A 333 9.03 14.24 14.70
CA ALA A 333 8.14 14.04 13.57
C ALA A 333 8.63 14.76 12.30
N GLU A 334 9.18 15.97 12.44
CA GLU A 334 9.80 16.74 11.33
C GLU A 334 10.93 15.98 10.64
N HIS A 335 11.71 15.22 11.41
CA HIS A 335 12.89 14.50 10.90
C HIS A 335 12.62 13.02 10.56
N ALA A 336 11.38 12.54 10.68
CA ALA A 336 11.02 11.12 10.48
C ALA A 336 11.46 10.57 9.10
N GLN A 337 11.41 11.40 8.05
CA GLN A 337 11.89 10.99 6.71
C GLN A 337 13.40 10.68 6.68
N ARG A 338 14.20 11.26 7.58
CA ARG A 338 15.65 11.08 7.64
C ARG A 338 16.08 9.75 8.26
N VAL A 339 15.17 9.00 8.85
CA VAL A 339 15.43 7.64 9.38
C VAL A 339 16.03 6.74 8.30
N LYS A 340 15.61 6.89 7.04
CA LYS A 340 16.22 6.19 5.90
C LYS A 340 17.73 6.41 5.82
N ASN A 341 18.23 7.61 6.13
CA ASN A 341 19.67 7.91 6.07
C ASN A 341 20.46 7.13 7.15
N ALA A 342 19.84 6.88 8.31
CA ALA A 342 20.44 6.03 9.34
C ALA A 342 20.56 4.58 8.83
N VAL A 343 19.50 4.03 8.25
CA VAL A 343 19.51 2.70 7.64
C VAL A 343 20.57 2.58 6.55
N ASP A 344 20.68 3.58 5.65
CA ASP A 344 21.68 3.60 4.59
C ASP A 344 23.12 3.69 5.15
N SER A 345 23.30 4.33 6.33
CA SER A 345 24.58 4.40 7.01
C SER A 345 24.94 3.07 7.66
N LEU A 346 24.00 2.40 8.35
CA LEU A 346 24.19 1.06 8.91
C LEU A 346 24.61 0.06 7.82
N LYS A 347 23.92 0.07 6.67
CA LYS A 347 24.30 -0.78 5.52
C LYS A 347 25.73 -0.53 5.04
N ARG A 348 26.15 0.73 4.94
CA ARG A 348 27.51 1.09 4.51
C ARG A 348 28.58 0.68 5.53
N ASN A 349 28.25 0.69 6.81
CA ASN A 349 29.14 0.30 7.87
C ASN A 349 29.23 -1.22 8.07
N GLY A 350 28.29 -1.99 7.51
CA GLY A 350 28.19 -3.43 7.70
C GLY A 350 27.46 -3.86 8.98
N ASP A 351 26.77 -2.93 9.64
CA ASP A 351 25.95 -3.17 10.84
C ASP A 351 24.60 -3.78 10.40
N THR A 352 24.64 -5.03 9.88
CA THR A 352 23.46 -5.69 9.27
C THR A 352 22.60 -6.44 10.27
N ASP A 353 23.08 -6.68 11.47
CA ASP A 353 22.40 -7.38 12.57
C ASP A 353 21.22 -6.60 13.17
N VAL A 354 21.15 -5.31 12.86
CA VAL A 354 20.08 -4.40 13.30
C VAL A 354 19.18 -3.92 12.14
N LEU A 355 19.24 -4.56 10.94
CA LEU A 355 18.53 -4.12 9.72
C LEU A 355 17.32 -4.97 9.35
#